data_45d9f529125b7926b5ae75d0292f57be
#
_entry.id   45d9f529125b7926b5ae75d0292f57be
#
_cell.length_a   1.000
_cell.length_b   1.000
_cell.length_c   1.000
_cell.angle_alpha   90.00
_cell.angle_beta   90.00
_cell.angle_gamma   90.00
#
_symmetry.space_group_name_H-M   'P 1'
#
loop_
_entity.id
_entity.type
_entity.pdbx_description
1 polymer ?
#
loop_
_entity_poly.entity_id
_entity_poly.type
_entity_poly.pdbx_seq_one_letter_code
_entity_poly.pdbx_strand_id
1 'polypeptide(L)'
;MIASEPLPLLTVSHLQTGYGSSQALFDVSLTVPEGQCVSLQGRNGVGKSTTIAAIMGWLPCWQGSIKWRGEDLLKREPFERARLGIGLVPEGRQVFPNLTVWENLVATAIKPEGGSDGQGAWTLDRVLALFPKLADRRKHFGYQLSGGEQQMLAIGRALMTNPQLLILDEATEGLSPLLRQEIWQALASLRAVGLSILLTDKNVKQLLTLCDHHVILQKGHAIWSGDSAALREWGETDYLHPSV
;
A
#
# COMPACT_ATOMS: atom_id res chain seq x y z
N MET A 1 25.76 25.46 4.25
CA MET A 1 25.01 24.71 3.21
C MET A 1 23.88 24.03 3.91
N ILE A 2 22.65 24.46 3.68
CA ILE A 2 21.45 23.78 4.20
C ILE A 2 21.33 22.52 3.34
N ALA A 3 21.54 21.34 3.94
CA ALA A 3 21.29 20.08 3.28
C ALA A 3 19.81 20.10 2.86
N SER A 4 19.54 20.06 1.55
CA SER A 4 18.17 19.92 1.05
C SER A 4 17.64 18.59 1.59
N GLU A 5 16.52 18.63 2.29
CA GLU A 5 15.83 17.39 2.67
C GLU A 5 15.62 16.51 1.43
N PRO A 6 15.85 15.20 1.54
CA PRO A 6 15.64 14.31 0.42
C PRO A 6 14.20 14.40 -0.06
N LEU A 7 14.02 14.45 -1.39
CA LEU A 7 12.68 14.49 -1.99
C LEU A 7 11.88 13.26 -1.56
N PRO A 8 10.60 13.42 -1.17
CA PRO A 8 9.74 12.29 -0.84
C PRO A 8 9.60 11.34 -2.05
N LEU A 9 9.39 10.07 -1.75
CA LEU A 9 9.19 9.04 -2.77
C LEU A 9 7.88 9.28 -3.54
N LEU A 10 6.79 9.56 -2.81
CA LEU A 10 5.48 9.92 -3.38
C LEU A 10 4.98 11.21 -2.75
N THR A 11 4.50 12.14 -3.56
CA THR A 11 3.80 13.35 -3.12
C THR A 11 2.50 13.48 -3.87
N VAL A 12 1.40 13.60 -3.15
CA VAL A 12 0.07 13.93 -3.66
C VAL A 12 -0.30 15.28 -3.09
N SER A 13 -0.68 16.25 -3.94
CA SER A 13 -0.99 17.61 -3.50
C SER A 13 -2.33 18.06 -4.09
N HIS A 14 -3.25 18.43 -3.22
CA HIS A 14 -4.57 19.00 -3.55
C HIS A 14 -5.34 18.17 -4.59
N LEU A 15 -5.24 16.82 -4.49
CA LEU A 15 -5.83 15.89 -5.43
C LEU A 15 -7.36 16.00 -5.43
N GLN A 16 -7.92 16.24 -6.61
CA GLN A 16 -9.33 16.18 -6.89
C GLN A 16 -9.60 15.18 -8.01
N THR A 17 -10.52 14.29 -7.80
CA THR A 17 -10.92 13.25 -8.77
C THR A 17 -12.26 12.63 -8.41
N GLY A 18 -12.76 11.76 -9.30
CA GLY A 18 -14.02 11.06 -9.10
C GLY A 18 -14.31 10.07 -10.22
N TYR A 19 -15.54 9.62 -10.28
CA TYR A 19 -16.01 8.61 -11.23
C TYR A 19 -17.02 9.26 -12.19
N GLY A 20 -16.70 9.30 -13.49
CA GLY A 20 -17.51 10.00 -14.47
C GLY A 20 -17.66 11.48 -14.12
N SER A 21 -18.87 11.95 -13.81
CA SER A 21 -19.14 13.32 -13.35
C SER A 21 -19.24 13.46 -11.82
N SER A 22 -19.17 12.35 -11.09
CA SER A 22 -19.31 12.34 -9.62
C SER A 22 -17.97 12.53 -8.95
N GLN A 23 -17.76 13.67 -8.29
CA GLN A 23 -16.54 13.95 -7.53
C GLN A 23 -16.52 13.13 -6.25
N ALA A 24 -15.38 12.47 -5.95
CA ALA A 24 -15.17 11.66 -4.76
C ALA A 24 -14.07 12.24 -3.86
N LEU A 25 -13.05 12.87 -4.44
CA LEU A 25 -12.00 13.58 -3.71
C LEU A 25 -12.05 15.07 -4.04
N PHE A 26 -12.04 15.90 -3.01
CA PHE A 26 -12.17 17.35 -3.13
C PHE A 26 -10.85 18.07 -2.82
N ASP A 27 -10.08 17.56 -1.85
CA ASP A 27 -8.76 18.08 -1.50
C ASP A 27 -8.01 17.04 -0.67
N VAL A 28 -7.20 16.21 -1.35
CA VAL A 28 -6.39 15.19 -0.68
C VAL A 28 -4.92 15.48 -0.92
N SER A 29 -4.21 15.68 0.18
CA SER A 29 -2.74 15.82 0.18
C SER A 29 -2.12 14.79 1.10
N LEU A 30 -1.09 14.09 0.63
CA LEU A 30 -0.29 13.15 1.41
C LEU A 30 1.12 13.04 0.84
N THR A 31 2.04 12.64 1.70
CA THR A 31 3.45 12.42 1.32
C THR A 31 3.92 11.11 1.89
N VAL A 32 4.65 10.33 1.08
CA VAL A 32 5.32 9.11 1.53
C VAL A 32 6.83 9.32 1.36
N PRO A 33 7.57 9.56 2.44
CA PRO A 33 9.03 9.59 2.41
C PRO A 33 9.59 8.21 2.10
N GLU A 34 10.82 8.15 1.55
CA GLU A 34 11.49 6.89 1.27
C GLU A 34 11.78 6.12 2.57
N GLY A 35 11.51 4.81 2.58
CA GLY A 35 11.72 3.92 3.71
C GLY A 35 10.71 4.08 4.85
N GLN A 36 9.70 4.94 4.71
CA GLN A 36 8.70 5.17 5.74
C GLN A 36 7.37 4.46 5.44
N CYS A 37 6.62 4.19 6.50
CA CYS A 37 5.26 3.68 6.45
C CYS A 37 4.27 4.82 6.72
N VAL A 38 3.35 5.04 5.80
CA VAL A 38 2.29 6.05 5.92
C VAL A 38 0.93 5.36 5.90
N SER A 39 0.05 5.70 6.84
CA SER A 39 -1.33 5.21 6.83
C SER A 39 -2.29 6.25 6.26
N LEU A 40 -3.21 5.79 5.43
CA LEU A 40 -4.36 6.56 4.96
C LEU A 40 -5.62 6.02 5.64
N GLN A 41 -6.18 6.79 6.56
CA GLN A 41 -7.25 6.36 7.46
C GLN A 41 -8.56 7.09 7.18
N GLY A 42 -9.65 6.54 7.67
CA GLY A 42 -10.97 7.10 7.54
C GLY A 42 -12.05 6.01 7.43
N ARG A 43 -13.31 6.40 7.60
CA ARG A 43 -14.47 5.49 7.46
C ARG A 43 -14.57 4.94 6.04
N ASN A 44 -15.41 3.92 5.85
CA ASN A 44 -15.68 3.42 4.49
C ASN A 44 -16.37 4.50 3.65
N GLY A 45 -16.01 4.56 2.37
CA GLY A 45 -16.57 5.53 1.40
C GLY A 45 -16.01 6.95 1.50
N VAL A 46 -14.98 7.23 2.32
CA VAL A 46 -14.41 8.59 2.43
C VAL A 46 -13.39 8.95 1.35
N GLY A 47 -13.00 7.98 0.47
CA GLY A 47 -12.11 8.24 -0.64
C GLY A 47 -10.74 7.56 -0.58
N LYS A 48 -10.48 6.63 0.38
CA LYS A 48 -9.18 5.93 0.50
C LYS A 48 -8.80 5.17 -0.77
N SER A 49 -9.64 4.23 -1.21
CA SER A 49 -9.40 3.43 -2.43
C SER A 49 -9.44 4.31 -3.70
N THR A 50 -10.20 5.41 -3.69
CA THR A 50 -10.21 6.41 -4.77
C THR A 50 -8.85 7.12 -4.86
N THR A 51 -8.25 7.48 -3.72
CA THR A 51 -6.90 8.07 -3.66
C THR A 51 -5.86 7.09 -4.21
N ILE A 52 -5.92 5.82 -3.81
CA ILE A 52 -5.05 4.76 -4.33
C ILE A 52 -5.24 4.58 -5.85
N ALA A 53 -6.49 4.54 -6.32
CA ALA A 53 -6.81 4.42 -7.74
C ALA A 53 -6.24 5.59 -8.58
N ALA A 54 -6.28 6.81 -8.06
CA ALA A 54 -5.68 7.96 -8.71
C ALA A 54 -4.14 7.88 -8.72
N ILE A 55 -3.51 7.44 -7.62
CA ILE A 55 -2.05 7.21 -7.56
C ILE A 55 -1.64 6.14 -8.58
N MET A 56 -2.43 5.08 -8.74
CA MET A 56 -2.18 4.01 -9.72
C MET A 56 -2.49 4.40 -11.17
N GLY A 57 -3.13 5.56 -11.40
CA GLY A 57 -3.49 6.03 -12.74
C GLY A 57 -4.77 5.40 -13.31
N TRP A 58 -5.58 4.76 -12.48
CA TRP A 58 -6.87 4.20 -12.88
C TRP A 58 -7.99 5.25 -12.93
N LEU A 59 -7.77 6.38 -12.24
CA LEU A 59 -8.66 7.53 -12.29
C LEU A 59 -7.90 8.77 -12.75
N PRO A 60 -8.52 9.64 -13.56
CA PRO A 60 -7.90 10.90 -13.98
C PRO A 60 -7.78 11.85 -12.80
N CYS A 61 -6.69 12.58 -12.72
CA CYS A 61 -6.58 13.71 -11.81
C CYS A 61 -7.28 14.92 -12.47
N TRP A 62 -8.32 15.45 -11.81
CA TRP A 62 -9.02 16.65 -12.30
C TRP A 62 -8.29 17.93 -11.93
N GLN A 63 -7.78 17.97 -10.68
CA GLN A 63 -6.94 19.05 -10.16
C GLN A 63 -5.90 18.50 -9.18
N GLY A 64 -4.85 19.26 -8.92
CA GLY A 64 -3.76 18.88 -8.07
C GLY A 64 -2.61 18.21 -8.81
N SER A 65 -1.76 17.50 -8.09
CA SER A 65 -0.62 16.80 -8.68
C SER A 65 -0.30 15.49 -7.93
N ILE A 66 0.28 14.54 -8.67
CA ILE A 66 0.85 13.31 -8.12
C ILE A 66 2.26 13.20 -8.66
N LYS A 67 3.26 13.18 -7.76
CA LYS A 67 4.68 13.17 -8.11
C LYS A 67 5.39 11.98 -7.51
N TRP A 68 6.26 11.36 -8.31
CA TRP A 68 7.17 10.30 -7.90
C TRP A 68 8.60 10.85 -7.91
N ARG A 69 9.26 10.91 -6.76
CA ARG A 69 10.61 11.54 -6.62
C ARG A 69 10.69 12.93 -7.26
N GLY A 70 9.62 13.70 -7.17
CA GLY A 70 9.49 15.04 -7.76
C GLY A 70 9.03 15.07 -9.23
N GLU A 71 9.02 13.93 -9.94
CA GLU A 71 8.55 13.84 -11.32
C GLU A 71 7.03 13.63 -11.39
N ASP A 72 6.38 14.28 -12.35
CA ASP A 72 4.92 14.20 -12.55
C ASP A 72 4.50 12.81 -13.04
N LEU A 73 3.54 12.18 -12.32
CA LEU A 73 2.94 10.90 -12.69
C LEU A 73 1.69 11.03 -13.54
N LEU A 74 1.10 12.22 -13.70
CA LEU A 74 -0.22 12.36 -14.33
C LEU A 74 -0.23 11.92 -15.81
N LYS A 75 0.94 12.01 -16.47
CA LYS A 75 1.12 11.59 -17.87
C LYS A 75 1.58 10.14 -18.03
N ARG A 76 1.77 9.42 -16.91
CA ARG A 76 2.25 8.03 -16.92
C ARG A 76 1.06 7.06 -16.86
N GLU A 77 1.06 6.10 -17.76
CA GLU A 77 0.08 5.02 -17.76
C GLU A 77 0.26 4.08 -16.54
N PRO A 78 -0.78 3.36 -16.10
CA PRO A 78 -0.69 2.48 -14.92
C PRO A 78 0.48 1.51 -14.95
N PHE A 79 0.77 0.89 -16.09
CA PHE A 79 1.89 -0.05 -16.22
C PHE A 79 3.26 0.65 -16.09
N GLU A 80 3.37 1.91 -16.51
CA GLU A 80 4.60 2.69 -16.35
C GLU A 80 4.82 3.02 -14.87
N ARG A 81 3.74 3.38 -14.13
CA ARG A 81 3.81 3.62 -12.68
C ARG A 81 4.26 2.36 -11.93
N ALA A 82 3.76 1.19 -12.31
CA ALA A 82 4.20 -0.08 -11.75
C ALA A 82 5.71 -0.34 -12.03
N ARG A 83 6.20 -0.01 -13.24
CA ARG A 83 7.63 -0.13 -13.59
C ARG A 83 8.52 0.85 -12.86
N LEU A 84 8.01 2.02 -12.45
CA LEU A 84 8.74 2.95 -11.58
C LEU A 84 8.93 2.40 -10.15
N GLY A 85 8.31 1.25 -9.82
CA GLY A 85 8.44 0.62 -8.52
C GLY A 85 7.25 0.88 -7.57
N ILE A 86 6.05 1.17 -8.11
CA ILE A 86 4.83 1.25 -7.30
C ILE A 86 4.12 -0.10 -7.37
N GLY A 87 4.21 -0.90 -6.30
CA GLY A 87 3.49 -2.16 -6.14
C GLY A 87 2.16 -1.97 -5.43
N LEU A 88 1.12 -2.68 -5.86
CA LEU A 88 -0.21 -2.60 -5.26
C LEU A 88 -0.72 -3.96 -4.82
N VAL A 89 -1.26 -4.01 -3.61
CA VAL A 89 -2.14 -5.07 -3.10
C VAL A 89 -3.54 -4.48 -3.00
N PRO A 90 -4.43 -4.75 -3.96
CA PRO A 90 -5.77 -4.17 -3.98
C PRO A 90 -6.67 -4.84 -2.93
N GLU A 91 -7.77 -4.15 -2.60
CA GLU A 91 -8.89 -4.75 -1.87
C GLU A 91 -9.39 -6.02 -2.58
N GLY A 92 -9.81 -7.01 -1.80
CA GLY A 92 -10.33 -8.28 -2.35
C GLY A 92 -9.26 -9.23 -2.87
N ARG A 93 -7.97 -9.01 -2.55
CA ARG A 93 -6.82 -9.90 -2.81
C ARG A 93 -6.49 -10.09 -4.29
N GLN A 94 -7.48 -10.25 -5.16
CA GLN A 94 -7.39 -10.39 -6.63
C GLN A 94 -6.29 -11.36 -7.11
N VAL A 95 -6.15 -12.52 -6.45
CA VAL A 95 -5.25 -13.59 -6.92
C VAL A 95 -5.81 -14.26 -8.17
N PHE A 96 -4.94 -14.82 -9.02
CA PHE A 96 -5.38 -15.61 -10.17
C PHE A 96 -5.85 -16.98 -9.69
N PRO A 97 -7.17 -17.27 -9.70
CA PRO A 97 -7.70 -18.48 -9.06
C PRO A 97 -7.23 -19.77 -9.75
N ASN A 98 -7.03 -19.74 -11.06
CA ASN A 98 -6.67 -20.89 -11.91
C ASN A 98 -5.15 -21.06 -12.09
N LEU A 99 -4.34 -20.23 -11.45
CA LEU A 99 -2.89 -20.38 -11.38
C LEU A 99 -2.50 -20.95 -10.01
N THR A 100 -1.45 -21.74 -9.98
CA THR A 100 -0.83 -22.20 -8.74
C THR A 100 -0.20 -21.03 -7.97
N VAL A 101 0.13 -21.22 -6.70
CA VAL A 101 0.88 -20.23 -5.90
C VAL A 101 2.16 -19.82 -6.63
N TRP A 102 2.91 -20.79 -7.13
CA TRP A 102 4.14 -20.53 -7.87
C TRP A 102 3.89 -19.69 -9.12
N GLU A 103 2.93 -20.07 -9.95
CA GLU A 103 2.58 -19.34 -11.17
C GLU A 103 2.07 -17.92 -10.87
N ASN A 104 1.25 -17.75 -9.82
CA ASN A 104 0.82 -16.43 -9.36
C ASN A 104 2.01 -15.52 -9.03
N LEU A 105 3.02 -16.05 -8.32
CA LEU A 105 4.20 -15.28 -7.92
C LEU A 105 5.08 -14.92 -9.12
N VAL A 106 5.34 -15.87 -10.02
CA VAL A 106 6.26 -15.62 -11.14
C VAL A 106 5.62 -14.82 -12.28
N ALA A 107 4.29 -14.86 -12.42
CA ALA A 107 3.57 -14.15 -13.48
C ALA A 107 3.76 -12.63 -13.42
N THR A 108 3.99 -12.07 -12.23
CA THR A 108 4.17 -10.64 -12.00
C THR A 108 5.62 -10.25 -11.72
N ALA A 109 6.56 -11.20 -11.78
CA ALA A 109 7.95 -10.96 -11.43
C ALA A 109 8.61 -9.97 -12.39
N ILE A 110 9.18 -8.91 -11.84
CA ILE A 110 10.01 -7.94 -12.56
C ILE A 110 11.44 -8.07 -12.03
N LYS A 111 12.40 -8.22 -12.93
CA LYS A 111 13.82 -8.20 -12.54
C LYS A 111 14.21 -6.77 -12.15
N PRO A 112 14.97 -6.58 -11.06
CA PRO A 112 15.48 -5.26 -10.71
C PRO A 112 16.33 -4.69 -11.85
N GLU A 113 16.23 -3.38 -12.09
CA GLU A 113 17.14 -2.70 -13.01
C GLU A 113 18.58 -2.81 -12.47
N GLY A 114 19.53 -3.22 -13.34
CA GLY A 114 20.93 -3.37 -12.96
C GLY A 114 21.46 -4.80 -12.91
N GLY A 115 20.63 -5.82 -13.15
CA GLY A 115 21.09 -7.20 -13.40
C GLY A 115 21.80 -7.89 -12.23
N SER A 116 21.88 -7.24 -11.08
CA SER A 116 22.44 -7.88 -9.88
C SER A 116 21.34 -8.65 -9.18
N ASP A 117 21.60 -9.93 -8.88
CA ASP A 117 20.97 -10.64 -7.76
C ASP A 117 21.39 -9.93 -6.45
N GLY A 118 21.25 -8.58 -6.43
CA GLY A 118 21.74 -7.71 -5.38
C GLY A 118 21.05 -8.04 -4.05
N GLN A 119 21.83 -8.00 -3.01
CA GLN A 119 21.35 -8.03 -1.62
C GLN A 119 20.24 -7.00 -1.46
N GLY A 120 18.96 -7.46 -1.51
CA GLY A 120 17.80 -6.57 -1.40
C GLY A 120 16.66 -6.91 -2.35
N ALA A 121 16.90 -7.53 -3.52
CA ALA A 121 15.85 -7.88 -4.47
C ALA A 121 14.85 -8.90 -3.90
N TRP A 122 13.58 -8.74 -4.23
CA TRP A 122 12.53 -9.71 -3.91
C TRP A 122 12.59 -10.86 -4.93
N THR A 123 13.05 -12.00 -4.46
CA THR A 123 13.07 -13.26 -5.21
C THR A 123 11.94 -14.17 -4.73
N LEU A 124 11.62 -15.19 -5.51
CA LEU A 124 10.65 -16.20 -5.12
C LEU A 124 11.00 -16.82 -3.75
N ASP A 125 12.26 -17.19 -3.54
CA ASP A 125 12.71 -17.81 -2.28
C ASP A 125 12.56 -16.85 -1.10
N ARG A 126 12.84 -15.56 -1.30
CA ARG A 126 12.69 -14.54 -0.26
C ARG A 126 11.20 -14.30 0.09
N VAL A 127 10.32 -14.32 -0.90
CA VAL A 127 8.86 -14.23 -0.68
C VAL A 127 8.34 -15.48 0.05
N LEU A 128 8.79 -16.66 -0.33
CA LEU A 128 8.41 -17.91 0.33
C LEU A 128 8.98 -18.02 1.75
N ALA A 129 10.16 -17.45 2.01
CA ALA A 129 10.71 -17.33 3.36
C ALA A 129 9.89 -16.36 4.23
N LEU A 130 9.37 -15.27 3.67
CA LEU A 130 8.47 -14.34 4.36
C LEU A 130 7.11 -14.99 4.67
N PHE A 131 6.61 -15.85 3.78
CA PHE A 131 5.33 -16.55 3.89
C PHE A 131 5.50 -18.07 3.78
N PRO A 132 5.99 -18.77 4.84
CA PRO A 132 6.25 -20.23 4.78
C PRO A 132 5.02 -21.06 4.38
N LYS A 133 3.81 -20.62 4.77
CA LYS A 133 2.55 -21.27 4.36
C LYS A 133 2.36 -21.34 2.85
N LEU A 134 2.88 -20.36 2.11
CA LEU A 134 2.84 -20.39 0.64
C LEU A 134 3.84 -21.40 0.07
N ALA A 135 4.99 -21.61 0.74
CA ALA A 135 5.96 -22.63 0.33
C ALA A 135 5.33 -24.02 0.40
N ASP A 136 4.60 -24.36 1.46
CA ASP A 136 3.89 -25.62 1.65
C ASP A 136 2.77 -25.80 0.61
N ARG A 137 2.19 -24.69 0.14
CA ARG A 137 1.10 -24.64 -0.82
C ARG A 137 1.54 -24.35 -2.27
N ARG A 138 2.83 -24.42 -2.59
CA ARG A 138 3.41 -23.98 -3.87
C ARG A 138 2.69 -24.49 -5.12
N LYS A 139 2.18 -25.74 -5.07
CA LYS A 139 1.47 -26.39 -6.17
C LYS A 139 -0.05 -26.27 -6.12
N HIS A 140 -0.61 -25.65 -5.06
CA HIS A 140 -2.05 -25.45 -4.95
C HIS A 140 -2.48 -24.26 -5.82
N PHE A 141 -3.67 -24.36 -6.39
CA PHE A 141 -4.27 -23.27 -7.14
C PHE A 141 -4.78 -22.17 -6.21
N GLY A 142 -4.86 -20.93 -6.72
CA GLY A 142 -5.31 -19.77 -5.96
C GLY A 142 -6.69 -19.95 -5.32
N TYR A 143 -7.62 -20.64 -5.99
CA TYR A 143 -8.97 -20.93 -5.44
C TYR A 143 -8.96 -21.95 -4.29
N GLN A 144 -7.89 -22.72 -4.11
CA GLN A 144 -7.75 -23.71 -3.04
C GLN A 144 -7.22 -23.12 -1.75
N LEU A 145 -6.77 -21.86 -1.80
CA LEU A 145 -6.19 -21.16 -0.65
C LEU A 145 -7.28 -20.58 0.26
N SER A 146 -7.03 -20.58 1.56
CA SER A 146 -7.80 -19.80 2.53
C SER A 146 -7.67 -18.30 2.25
N GLY A 147 -8.60 -17.50 2.76
CA GLY A 147 -8.55 -16.06 2.57
C GLY A 147 -7.25 -15.41 3.06
N GLY A 148 -6.64 -15.91 4.13
CA GLY A 148 -5.35 -15.41 4.60
C GLY A 148 -4.17 -15.82 3.73
N GLU A 149 -4.15 -17.06 3.22
CA GLU A 149 -3.15 -17.51 2.26
C GLU A 149 -3.25 -16.74 0.93
N GLN A 150 -4.48 -16.41 0.48
CA GLN A 150 -4.68 -15.53 -0.67
C GLN A 150 -4.15 -14.11 -0.43
N GLN A 151 -4.31 -13.59 0.79
CA GLN A 151 -3.74 -12.28 1.14
C GLN A 151 -2.19 -12.31 1.14
N MET A 152 -1.59 -13.34 1.71
CA MET A 152 -0.15 -13.55 1.65
C MET A 152 0.32 -13.67 0.19
N LEU A 153 -0.42 -14.39 -0.65
CA LEU A 153 -0.11 -14.52 -2.07
C LEU A 153 -0.22 -13.19 -2.82
N ALA A 154 -1.24 -12.36 -2.52
CA ALA A 154 -1.39 -11.04 -3.12
C ALA A 154 -0.23 -10.10 -2.74
N ILE A 155 0.19 -10.11 -1.45
CA ILE A 155 1.38 -9.36 -1.00
C ILE A 155 2.63 -9.91 -1.69
N GLY A 156 2.80 -11.23 -1.73
CA GLY A 156 3.94 -11.87 -2.40
C GLY A 156 4.04 -11.48 -3.88
N ARG A 157 2.92 -11.47 -4.60
CA ARG A 157 2.85 -11.01 -6.00
C ARG A 157 3.30 -9.55 -6.16
N ALA A 158 2.86 -8.67 -5.29
CA ALA A 158 3.28 -7.28 -5.30
C ALA A 158 4.79 -7.15 -5.01
N LEU A 159 5.33 -7.93 -4.07
CA LEU A 159 6.77 -7.96 -3.79
C LEU A 159 7.59 -8.47 -4.98
N MET A 160 7.09 -9.45 -5.74
CA MET A 160 7.77 -9.97 -6.94
C MET A 160 7.93 -8.92 -8.05
N THR A 161 7.21 -7.79 -8.00
CA THR A 161 7.48 -6.64 -8.89
C THR A 161 8.68 -5.80 -8.46
N ASN A 162 9.36 -6.15 -7.36
CA ASN A 162 10.45 -5.40 -6.76
C ASN A 162 10.11 -3.93 -6.49
N PRO A 163 9.05 -3.64 -5.73
CA PRO A 163 8.56 -2.30 -5.53
C PRO A 163 9.48 -1.48 -4.61
N GLN A 164 9.54 -0.18 -4.84
CA GLN A 164 10.11 0.82 -3.91
C GLN A 164 9.03 1.35 -2.95
N LEU A 165 7.77 1.37 -3.41
CA LEU A 165 6.58 1.67 -2.62
C LEU A 165 5.60 0.52 -2.74
N LEU A 166 5.21 -0.06 -1.60
CA LEU A 166 4.13 -1.04 -1.52
C LEU A 166 2.87 -0.34 -1.02
N ILE A 167 1.84 -0.32 -1.84
CA ILE A 167 0.51 0.19 -1.48
C ILE A 167 -0.38 -1.00 -1.12
N LEU A 168 -1.06 -0.95 0.05
CA LEU A 168 -1.99 -1.98 0.47
C LEU A 168 -3.35 -1.34 0.79
N ASP A 169 -4.37 -1.78 0.06
CA ASP A 169 -5.75 -1.34 0.32
C ASP A 169 -6.48 -2.40 1.14
N GLU A 170 -6.84 -2.04 2.40
CA GLU A 170 -7.50 -2.90 3.38
C GLU A 170 -6.75 -4.23 3.64
N ALA A 171 -5.48 -4.11 4.04
CA ALA A 171 -4.51 -5.19 4.13
C ALA A 171 -4.96 -6.42 4.94
N THR A 172 -5.79 -6.22 5.97
CA THR A 172 -6.19 -7.30 6.90
C THR A 172 -7.70 -7.54 7.00
N GLU A 173 -8.50 -6.96 6.09
CA GLU A 173 -9.95 -7.11 6.13
C GLU A 173 -10.39 -8.56 5.91
N GLY A 174 -11.40 -8.99 6.68
CA GLY A 174 -11.97 -10.34 6.56
C GLY A 174 -11.03 -11.49 6.95
N LEU A 175 -9.90 -11.20 7.63
CA LEU A 175 -8.99 -12.23 8.12
C LEU A 175 -9.28 -12.62 9.58
N SER A 176 -9.00 -13.89 9.91
CA SER A 176 -9.00 -14.34 11.30
C SER A 176 -7.93 -13.61 12.12
N PRO A 177 -8.07 -13.50 13.45
CA PRO A 177 -7.11 -12.81 14.30
C PRO A 177 -5.65 -13.30 14.13
N LEU A 178 -5.46 -14.61 14.02
CA LEU A 178 -4.12 -15.20 13.83
C LEU A 178 -3.50 -14.80 12.50
N LEU A 179 -4.25 -14.92 11.39
CA LEU A 179 -3.77 -14.55 10.05
C LEU A 179 -3.51 -13.04 9.95
N ARG A 180 -4.34 -12.22 10.60
CA ARG A 180 -4.13 -10.79 10.70
C ARG A 180 -2.79 -10.48 11.38
N GLN A 181 -2.48 -11.15 12.49
CA GLN A 181 -1.21 -10.97 13.19
C GLN A 181 0.00 -11.34 12.31
N GLU A 182 -0.10 -12.44 11.54
CA GLU A 182 0.96 -12.85 10.61
C GLU A 182 1.20 -11.80 9.51
N ILE A 183 0.14 -11.21 8.95
CA ILE A 183 0.27 -10.12 7.97
C ILE A 183 0.94 -8.90 8.60
N TRP A 184 0.54 -8.48 9.81
CA TRP A 184 1.18 -7.35 10.50
C TRP A 184 2.66 -7.59 10.78
N GLN A 185 3.05 -8.82 11.17
CA GLN A 185 4.45 -9.20 11.36
C GLN A 185 5.23 -9.14 10.04
N ALA A 186 4.64 -9.61 8.93
CA ALA A 186 5.24 -9.50 7.62
C ALA A 186 5.44 -8.04 7.22
N LEU A 187 4.44 -7.16 7.39
CA LEU A 187 4.55 -5.73 7.10
C LEU A 187 5.63 -5.06 7.96
N ALA A 188 5.75 -5.42 9.23
CA ALA A 188 6.82 -4.93 10.10
C ALA A 188 8.21 -5.36 9.59
N SER A 189 8.34 -6.59 9.11
CA SER A 189 9.59 -7.08 8.51
C SER A 189 9.92 -6.35 7.21
N LEU A 190 8.92 -6.04 6.37
CA LEU A 190 9.08 -5.26 5.14
C LEU A 190 9.56 -3.84 5.43
N ARG A 191 8.96 -3.18 6.44
CA ARG A 191 9.40 -1.86 6.89
C ARG A 191 10.84 -1.89 7.43
N ALA A 192 11.18 -2.91 8.22
CA ALA A 192 12.52 -3.05 8.81
C ALA A 192 13.64 -3.19 7.76
N VAL A 193 13.32 -3.71 6.56
CA VAL A 193 14.28 -3.75 5.44
C VAL A 193 14.25 -2.49 4.57
N GLY A 194 13.53 -1.43 4.98
CA GLY A 194 13.52 -0.13 4.32
C GLY A 194 12.51 0.00 3.17
N LEU A 195 11.55 -0.92 3.03
CA LEU A 195 10.48 -0.78 2.03
C LEU A 195 9.53 0.34 2.44
N SER A 196 9.27 1.29 1.52
CA SER A 196 8.25 2.33 1.75
C SER A 196 6.86 1.70 1.63
N ILE A 197 5.94 2.10 2.52
CA ILE A 197 4.60 1.50 2.57
C ILE A 197 3.54 2.61 2.65
N LEU A 198 2.50 2.51 1.82
CA LEU A 198 1.25 3.26 1.99
C LEU A 198 0.14 2.25 2.30
N LEU A 199 -0.53 2.40 3.44
CA LEU A 199 -1.39 1.38 3.99
C LEU A 199 -2.75 1.93 4.40
N THR A 200 -3.83 1.26 3.99
CA THR A 200 -5.17 1.46 4.57
C THR A 200 -5.56 0.23 5.40
N ASP A 201 -6.08 0.44 6.59
CA ASP A 201 -6.66 -0.62 7.42
C ASP A 201 -7.58 -0.01 8.49
N LYS A 202 -8.48 -0.83 9.04
CA LYS A 202 -9.40 -0.43 10.13
C LYS A 202 -8.77 -0.56 11.51
N ASN A 203 -7.64 -1.26 11.63
CA ASN A 203 -6.98 -1.52 12.91
C ASN A 203 -6.03 -0.38 13.29
N VAL A 204 -6.61 0.71 13.81
CA VAL A 204 -5.87 1.92 14.20
C VAL A 204 -4.70 1.61 15.14
N LYS A 205 -4.88 0.68 16.10
CA LYS A 205 -3.82 0.30 17.05
C LYS A 205 -2.57 -0.25 16.34
N GLN A 206 -2.76 -1.07 15.32
CA GLN A 206 -1.66 -1.62 14.54
C GLN A 206 -1.04 -0.55 13.62
N LEU A 207 -1.86 0.32 13.04
CA LEU A 207 -1.36 1.44 12.25
C LEU A 207 -0.47 2.37 13.08
N LEU A 208 -0.89 2.73 14.30
CA LEU A 208 -0.10 3.53 15.24
C LEU A 208 1.23 2.89 15.67
N THR A 209 1.32 1.56 15.58
CA THR A 209 2.55 0.83 15.91
C THR A 209 3.48 0.71 14.70
N LEU A 210 2.91 0.52 13.50
CA LEU A 210 3.68 0.24 12.30
C LEU A 210 4.08 1.51 11.55
N CYS A 211 3.16 2.49 11.41
CA CYS A 211 3.35 3.63 10.53
C CYS A 211 4.03 4.81 11.24
N ASP A 212 4.83 5.54 10.47
CA ASP A 212 5.54 6.75 10.91
C ASP A 212 4.64 7.98 10.84
N HIS A 213 3.81 8.04 9.78
CA HIS A 213 2.88 9.13 9.52
C HIS A 213 1.48 8.62 9.23
N HIS A 214 0.49 9.46 9.52
CA HIS A 214 -0.92 9.16 9.35
C HIS A 214 -1.62 10.32 8.66
N VAL A 215 -2.49 10.00 7.70
CA VAL A 215 -3.37 10.96 7.03
C VAL A 215 -4.81 10.49 7.24
N ILE A 216 -5.68 11.38 7.71
CA ILE A 216 -7.08 11.08 7.97
C ILE A 216 -7.95 11.73 6.91
N LEU A 217 -8.75 10.90 6.22
CA LEU A 217 -9.72 11.34 5.26
C LEU A 217 -11.13 11.41 5.87
N GLN A 218 -11.84 12.46 5.52
CA GLN A 218 -13.26 12.62 5.78
C GLN A 218 -13.95 13.26 4.58
N LYS A 219 -14.98 12.60 4.04
CA LYS A 219 -15.79 13.11 2.92
C LYS A 219 -14.96 13.64 1.73
N GLY A 220 -13.89 12.92 1.36
CA GLY A 220 -13.03 13.28 0.23
C GLY A 220 -12.01 14.40 0.50
N HIS A 221 -11.79 14.78 1.75
CA HIS A 221 -10.78 15.75 2.19
C HIS A 221 -9.78 15.10 3.13
N ALA A 222 -8.51 15.49 3.04
CA ALA A 222 -7.52 15.21 4.08
C ALA A 222 -7.69 16.24 5.19
N ILE A 223 -8.29 15.82 6.31
CA ILE A 223 -8.63 16.71 7.42
C ILE A 223 -7.54 16.83 8.48
N TRP A 224 -6.62 15.85 8.50
CA TRP A 224 -5.52 15.81 9.45
C TRP A 224 -4.34 15.00 8.89
N SER A 225 -3.12 15.41 9.24
CA SER A 225 -1.89 14.68 8.93
C SER A 225 -0.86 14.94 10.03
N GLY A 226 -0.14 13.88 10.45
CA GLY A 226 0.88 13.97 11.49
C GLY A 226 1.49 12.61 11.82
N ASP A 227 2.37 12.57 12.82
CA ASP A 227 2.97 11.33 13.34
C ASP A 227 2.06 10.62 14.35
N SER A 228 2.51 9.43 14.80
CA SER A 228 1.77 8.61 15.76
C SER A 228 1.57 9.30 17.14
N ALA A 229 2.48 10.16 17.55
CA ALA A 229 2.35 10.88 18.83
C ALA A 229 1.28 11.97 18.73
N ALA A 230 1.36 12.80 17.70
CA ALA A 230 0.37 13.83 17.41
C ALA A 230 -1.03 13.23 17.13
N LEU A 231 -1.11 12.04 16.51
CA LEU A 231 -2.40 11.38 16.28
C LEU A 231 -3.04 10.90 17.59
N ARG A 232 -2.26 10.43 18.55
CA ARG A 232 -2.79 10.05 19.88
C ARG A 232 -3.36 11.25 20.62
N GLU A 233 -2.67 12.40 20.58
CA GLU A 233 -3.15 13.65 21.18
C GLU A 233 -4.42 14.19 20.49
N TRP A 234 -4.46 14.13 19.15
CA TRP A 234 -5.60 14.59 18.36
C TRP A 234 -6.82 13.66 18.48
N GLY A 235 -6.59 12.35 18.59
CA GLY A 235 -7.63 11.32 18.52
C GLY A 235 -8.33 11.03 19.85
N GLU A 236 -7.92 11.62 20.96
CA GLU A 236 -8.61 11.43 22.25
C GLU A 236 -10.05 11.97 22.23
N THR A 237 -10.42 12.79 21.25
CA THR A 237 -11.73 13.43 21.26
C THR A 237 -12.81 12.75 20.44
N ASP A 238 -12.59 12.12 19.25
CA ASP A 238 -13.73 11.55 18.48
C ASP A 238 -13.38 10.47 17.44
N TYR A 239 -12.11 10.34 17.02
CA TYR A 239 -11.77 9.46 15.91
C TYR A 239 -11.41 8.02 16.33
N LEU A 240 -10.77 7.90 17.51
CA LEU A 240 -10.35 6.60 18.08
C LEU A 240 -11.47 5.91 18.85
N HIS A 241 -12.49 6.66 19.27
CA HIS A 241 -13.68 6.17 19.94
C HIS A 241 -14.92 6.74 19.24
N PRO A 242 -15.39 6.11 18.13
CA PRO A 242 -16.68 6.50 17.58
C PRO A 242 -17.73 6.22 18.64
N SER A 243 -18.28 7.28 19.20
CA SER A 243 -19.52 7.19 19.99
C SER A 243 -20.55 6.47 19.13
N VAL A 244 -21.12 5.40 19.69
CA VAL A 244 -22.12 4.48 19.15
C VAL A 244 -23.21 5.18 18.36
#